data_f42eb1cf7309980f0a86a00e7fec436b
#
_entry.id   f42eb1cf7309980f0a86a00e7fec436b
#
_cell.length_a   1.000
_cell.length_b   1.000
_cell.length_c   1.000
_cell.angle_alpha   90.00
_cell.angle_beta   90.00
_cell.angle_gamma   90.00
#
_symmetry.space_group_name_H-M   'P 1'
#
loop_
_entity.id
_entity.type
_entity.pdbx_description
1 polymer ?
#
loop_
_entity_poly.entity_id
_entity_poly.type
_entity_poly.pdbx_seq_one_letter_code
_entity_poly.pdbx_strand_id
1 'polypeptide(L)'
;KEVLSDKTTMHHLIEVDPVLSRVSVHLANFLEIPFDVYPKDAIMPLPLEEADVVIGDFPIGYYPVDERSKEMKLGFDEGHSYSHYLLIEQAINALKGAGYAFLVVPSNIFTGDKVKQLEKFITTETEMQAFLNLPPTLFKNEKARKSILILQKKKAEVTKPVEVFLANIPDFKNPQQFQGFITELNQWMDTNHTKK
;
A
#
# COMPACT_ATOMS: atom_id res chain seq x y z
N LYS A 1 -16.05 -5.14 4.77
CA LYS A 1 -16.89 -5.56 5.90
C LYS A 1 -17.24 -7.05 5.82
N GLU A 2 -17.67 -7.56 4.66
CA GLU A 2 -18.05 -8.98 4.51
C GLU A 2 -16.88 -9.95 4.80
N VAL A 3 -15.66 -9.61 4.37
CA VAL A 3 -14.48 -10.47 4.57
C VAL A 3 -13.98 -10.46 6.01
N LEU A 4 -14.28 -9.41 6.79
CA LEU A 4 -13.80 -9.22 8.16
C LEU A 4 -14.94 -9.25 9.19
N SER A 5 -16.15 -9.67 8.80
CA SER A 5 -17.37 -9.59 9.62
C SER A 5 -17.27 -10.34 10.96
N ASP A 6 -16.47 -11.40 11.00
CA ASP A 6 -16.36 -12.28 12.18
C ASP A 6 -15.19 -11.89 13.12
N LYS A 7 -14.46 -10.80 12.80
CA LYS A 7 -13.32 -10.33 13.60
C LYS A 7 -13.60 -8.95 14.14
N THR A 8 -13.30 -8.73 15.41
CA THR A 8 -13.20 -7.38 15.96
C THR A 8 -12.03 -6.67 15.31
N THR A 9 -12.29 -5.67 14.48
CA THR A 9 -11.27 -4.88 13.82
C THR A 9 -11.36 -3.44 14.32
N MET A 10 -10.22 -2.87 14.70
CA MET A 10 -10.08 -1.43 14.90
C MET A 10 -9.56 -0.82 13.61
N HIS A 11 -10.21 0.24 13.16
CA HIS A 11 -9.84 0.94 11.94
C HIS A 11 -9.34 2.34 12.30
N HIS A 12 -8.17 2.69 11.79
CA HIS A 12 -7.58 4.02 11.90
C HIS A 12 -7.44 4.61 10.50
N LEU A 13 -7.94 5.81 10.31
CA LEU A 13 -7.80 6.56 9.07
C LEU A 13 -6.92 7.79 9.33
N ILE A 14 -5.91 7.96 8.50
CA ILE A 14 -5.01 9.11 8.55
C ILE A 14 -5.21 9.88 7.26
N GLU A 15 -5.65 11.14 7.36
CA GLU A 15 -5.92 11.99 6.21
C GLU A 15 -5.57 13.44 6.54
N VAL A 16 -4.64 14.01 5.78
CA VAL A 16 -4.15 15.37 6.01
C VAL A 16 -5.13 16.44 5.49
N ASP A 17 -5.89 16.13 4.44
CA ASP A 17 -6.89 17.07 3.90
C ASP A 17 -8.11 17.15 4.83
N PRO A 18 -8.43 18.36 5.35
CA PRO A 18 -9.53 18.51 6.30
C PRO A 18 -10.92 18.28 5.69
N VAL A 19 -11.06 18.40 4.37
CA VAL A 19 -12.32 18.11 3.68
C VAL A 19 -12.49 16.62 3.52
N LEU A 20 -11.45 15.91 3.02
CA LEU A 20 -11.47 14.46 2.86
C LEU A 20 -11.59 13.76 4.22
N SER A 21 -10.92 14.25 5.25
CA SER A 21 -11.05 13.75 6.62
C SER A 21 -12.51 13.80 7.10
N ARG A 22 -13.21 14.94 6.89
CA ARG A 22 -14.64 15.07 7.25
C ARG A 22 -15.55 14.18 6.41
N VAL A 23 -15.30 14.09 5.11
CA VAL A 23 -16.05 13.18 4.22
C VAL A 23 -15.92 11.74 4.71
N SER A 24 -14.72 11.33 5.10
CA SER A 24 -14.46 9.99 5.61
C SER A 24 -15.20 9.69 6.89
N VAL A 25 -15.28 10.65 7.84
CA VAL A 25 -16.09 10.51 9.07
C VAL A 25 -17.56 10.31 8.73
N HIS A 26 -18.11 11.13 7.81
CA HIS A 26 -19.52 10.99 7.44
C HIS A 26 -19.80 9.67 6.73
N LEU A 27 -18.88 9.22 5.87
CA LEU A 27 -19.01 7.94 5.18
C LEU A 27 -18.93 6.77 6.16
N ALA A 28 -18.01 6.80 7.12
CA ALA A 28 -17.89 5.80 8.17
C ALA A 28 -19.19 5.70 8.99
N ASN A 29 -19.74 6.84 9.40
CA ASN A 29 -21.02 6.89 10.12
C ASN A 29 -22.18 6.35 9.28
N PHE A 30 -22.24 6.71 7.99
CA PHE A 30 -23.27 6.22 7.08
C PHE A 30 -23.21 4.69 6.89
N LEU A 31 -22.00 4.14 6.86
CA LEU A 31 -21.75 2.70 6.70
C LEU A 31 -21.79 1.94 8.04
N GLU A 32 -21.99 2.64 9.15
CA GLU A 32 -21.95 2.08 10.51
C GLU A 32 -20.64 1.33 10.81
N ILE A 33 -19.52 1.84 10.27
CA ILE A 33 -18.19 1.27 10.49
C ILE A 33 -17.44 2.19 11.47
N PRO A 34 -17.05 1.72 12.65
CA PRO A 34 -16.28 2.55 13.59
C PRO A 34 -14.86 2.77 13.04
N PHE A 35 -14.48 4.05 12.89
CA PHE A 35 -13.14 4.49 12.54
C PHE A 35 -12.67 5.56 13.51
N ASP A 36 -11.42 5.47 13.92
CA ASP A 36 -10.72 6.59 14.51
C ASP A 36 -10.06 7.39 13.38
N VAL A 37 -10.44 8.66 13.23
CA VAL A 37 -9.94 9.52 12.17
C VAL A 37 -8.91 10.48 12.72
N TYR A 38 -7.72 10.48 12.14
CA TYR A 38 -6.59 11.33 12.51
C TYR A 38 -6.34 12.35 11.38
N PRO A 39 -6.71 13.62 11.55
CA PRO A 39 -6.43 14.67 10.56
C PRO A 39 -4.96 15.08 10.66
N LYS A 40 -4.07 14.24 10.16
CA LYS A 40 -2.61 14.38 10.25
C LYS A 40 -1.94 13.97 8.95
N ASP A 41 -0.74 14.52 8.75
CA ASP A 41 0.17 14.04 7.72
C ASP A 41 0.70 12.65 8.12
N ALA A 42 0.46 11.66 7.26
CA ALA A 42 0.85 10.26 7.49
C ALA A 42 2.37 10.04 7.51
N ILE A 43 3.17 10.98 6.98
CA ILE A 43 4.64 10.93 7.01
C ILE A 43 5.18 11.35 8.38
N MET A 44 4.38 12.08 9.16
CA MET A 44 4.75 12.45 10.53
C MET A 44 4.58 11.27 11.48
N PRO A 45 5.27 11.27 12.66
CA PRO A 45 5.06 10.25 13.67
C PRO A 45 3.58 10.14 14.07
N LEU A 46 3.06 8.93 14.03
CA LEU A 46 1.66 8.63 14.34
C LEU A 46 1.57 8.02 15.74
N PRO A 47 0.63 8.49 16.59
CA PRO A 47 0.41 7.94 17.91
C PRO A 47 -0.49 6.69 17.85
N LEU A 48 -0.12 5.74 17.00
CA LEU A 48 -0.89 4.52 16.76
C LEU A 48 -0.07 3.30 17.17
N GLU A 49 -0.74 2.27 17.64
CA GLU A 49 -0.15 0.96 17.78
C GLU A 49 0.13 0.36 16.41
N GLU A 50 1.06 -0.59 16.34
CA GLU A 50 1.37 -1.30 15.09
C GLU A 50 0.13 -2.05 14.58
N ALA A 51 -0.12 -1.93 13.27
CA ALA A 51 -1.26 -2.51 12.59
C ALA A 51 -0.95 -3.90 12.01
N ASP A 52 -1.97 -4.75 11.89
CA ASP A 52 -1.86 -6.00 11.16
C ASP A 52 -1.87 -5.79 9.63
N VAL A 53 -2.59 -4.75 9.19
CA VAL A 53 -2.74 -4.40 7.77
C VAL A 53 -2.70 -2.88 7.60
N VAL A 54 -1.97 -2.42 6.60
CA VAL A 54 -1.99 -1.04 6.11
C VAL A 54 -2.50 -1.02 4.68
N ILE A 55 -3.43 -0.12 4.39
CA ILE A 55 -3.96 0.12 3.04
C ILE A 55 -3.77 1.60 2.71
N GLY A 56 -3.25 1.90 1.53
CA GLY A 56 -3.04 3.29 1.12
C GLY A 56 -3.14 3.50 -0.38
N ASP A 57 -3.73 4.62 -0.79
CA ASP A 57 -3.62 5.14 -2.17
C ASP A 57 -2.69 6.36 -2.14
N PHE A 58 -1.48 6.20 -2.67
CA PHE A 58 -0.43 7.18 -2.51
C PHE A 58 -0.39 8.19 -3.66
N PRO A 59 -0.17 9.48 -3.35
CA PRO A 59 -0.12 10.53 -4.34
C PRO A 59 1.14 10.40 -5.23
N ILE A 60 1.02 10.83 -6.48
CA ILE A 60 2.16 11.02 -7.37
C ILE A 60 2.67 12.46 -7.15
N GLY A 61 3.91 12.60 -6.69
CA GLY A 61 4.50 13.92 -6.46
C GLY A 61 5.60 13.93 -5.43
N TYR A 62 6.04 15.14 -5.10
CA TYR A 62 7.09 15.39 -4.12
C TYR A 62 6.50 15.78 -2.76
N TYR A 63 7.19 15.41 -1.71
CA TYR A 63 6.87 15.81 -0.36
C TYR A 63 7.48 17.18 -0.05
N PRO A 64 6.70 18.13 0.50
CA PRO A 64 7.15 19.52 0.62
C PRO A 64 8.05 19.81 1.83
N VAL A 65 8.17 18.89 2.81
CA VAL A 65 8.91 19.13 4.06
C VAL A 65 10.22 18.33 4.05
N ASP A 66 11.28 18.94 3.53
CA ASP A 66 12.57 18.28 3.30
C ASP A 66 13.25 17.86 4.62
N GLU A 67 13.14 18.65 5.69
CA GLU A 67 13.74 18.30 6.99
C GLU A 67 13.21 16.95 7.48
N ARG A 68 11.89 16.73 7.37
CA ARG A 68 11.28 15.47 7.78
C ARG A 68 11.68 14.32 6.88
N SER A 69 11.73 14.55 5.57
CA SER A 69 12.07 13.48 4.61
C SER A 69 13.51 12.97 4.79
N LYS A 70 14.46 13.84 5.16
CA LYS A 70 15.86 13.46 5.40
C LYS A 70 16.08 12.53 6.60
N GLU A 71 15.12 12.47 7.51
CA GLU A 71 15.16 11.54 8.65
C GLU A 71 14.74 10.11 8.24
N MET A 72 14.20 9.93 7.05
CA MET A 72 13.66 8.66 6.56
C MET A 72 14.65 7.95 5.65
N LYS A 73 14.63 6.62 5.66
CA LYS A 73 15.50 5.76 4.81
C LYS A 73 15.27 5.97 3.33
N LEU A 74 14.03 6.32 2.93
CA LEU A 74 13.63 6.61 1.55
C LEU A 74 13.61 8.11 1.22
N GLY A 75 14.03 8.94 2.16
CA GLY A 75 14.27 10.36 1.92
C GLY A 75 15.49 10.60 1.03
N PHE A 76 15.51 11.73 0.33
CA PHE A 76 16.62 12.12 -0.52
C PHE A 76 17.51 13.14 0.18
N ASP A 77 18.81 12.98 0.05
CA ASP A 77 19.80 13.93 0.62
C ASP A 77 19.72 15.29 -0.06
N GLU A 78 19.43 15.29 -1.37
CA GLU A 78 19.30 16.48 -2.21
C GLU A 78 17.96 16.49 -2.96
N GLY A 79 17.33 17.67 -3.01
CA GLY A 79 16.03 17.87 -3.65
C GLY A 79 14.85 17.31 -2.83
N HIS A 80 13.65 17.43 -3.40
CA HIS A 80 12.44 16.95 -2.76
C HIS A 80 12.28 15.45 -2.93
N SER A 81 11.98 14.76 -1.84
CA SER A 81 11.71 13.32 -1.84
C SER A 81 10.34 13.00 -2.45
N TYR A 82 10.22 11.83 -3.08
CA TYR A 82 8.91 11.37 -3.57
C TYR A 82 7.99 11.03 -2.41
N SER A 83 6.79 11.62 -2.39
CA SER A 83 5.78 11.36 -1.34
C SER A 83 5.45 9.87 -1.22
N HIS A 84 5.28 9.17 -2.33
CA HIS A 84 4.97 7.75 -2.32
C HIS A 84 6.11 6.87 -1.78
N TYR A 85 7.39 7.28 -1.88
CA TYR A 85 8.50 6.56 -1.26
C TYR A 85 8.44 6.67 0.26
N LEU A 86 8.26 7.90 0.78
CA LEU A 86 8.15 8.14 2.21
C LEU A 86 6.92 7.45 2.82
N LEU A 87 5.80 7.45 2.09
CA LEU A 87 4.59 6.77 2.52
C LEU A 87 4.73 5.24 2.52
N ILE A 88 5.50 4.65 1.59
CA ILE A 88 5.85 3.22 1.65
C ILE A 88 6.64 2.92 2.93
N GLU A 89 7.67 3.70 3.22
CA GLU A 89 8.45 3.51 4.45
C GLU A 89 7.57 3.63 5.69
N GLN A 90 6.73 4.67 5.74
CA GLN A 90 5.82 4.88 6.86
C GLN A 90 4.81 3.74 7.02
N ALA A 91 4.25 3.23 5.92
CA ALA A 91 3.35 2.09 5.93
C ALA A 91 4.02 0.83 6.51
N ILE A 92 5.26 0.56 6.11
CA ILE A 92 6.02 -0.59 6.64
C ILE A 92 6.39 -0.39 8.11
N ASN A 93 6.76 0.84 8.51
CA ASN A 93 7.06 1.15 9.92
C ASN A 93 5.82 0.95 10.80
N ALA A 94 4.63 1.30 10.32
CA ALA A 94 3.37 1.15 11.04
C ALA A 94 2.86 -0.30 11.15
N LEU A 95 3.45 -1.26 10.45
CA LEU A 95 3.04 -2.66 10.51
C LEU A 95 3.69 -3.42 11.67
N LYS A 96 2.96 -4.35 12.24
CA LYS A 96 3.52 -5.46 13.03
C LYS A 96 4.44 -6.32 12.16
N GLY A 97 5.38 -7.03 12.79
CA GLY A 97 6.12 -8.07 12.08
C GLY A 97 5.18 -9.12 11.47
N ALA A 98 5.38 -9.46 10.22
CA ALA A 98 4.51 -10.30 9.37
C ALA A 98 3.20 -9.65 8.91
N GLY A 99 2.92 -8.38 9.23
CA GLY A 99 1.78 -7.62 8.72
C GLY A 99 1.90 -7.30 7.23
N TYR A 100 0.77 -6.97 6.60
CA TYR A 100 0.66 -6.73 5.16
C TYR A 100 0.38 -5.27 4.83
N ALA A 101 1.05 -4.75 3.80
CA ALA A 101 0.74 -3.47 3.17
C ALA A 101 0.16 -3.68 1.77
N PHE A 102 -1.01 -3.08 1.51
CA PHE A 102 -1.66 -3.03 0.20
C PHE A 102 -1.64 -1.58 -0.29
N LEU A 103 -0.73 -1.28 -1.20
CA LEU A 103 -0.40 0.10 -1.56
C LEU A 103 -0.69 0.35 -3.04
N VAL A 104 -1.54 1.34 -3.33
CA VAL A 104 -1.73 1.83 -4.69
C VAL A 104 -0.67 2.90 -4.95
N VAL A 105 0.24 2.60 -5.87
CA VAL A 105 1.45 3.37 -6.16
C VAL A 105 1.55 3.69 -7.65
N PRO A 106 2.38 4.67 -8.07
CA PRO A 106 2.64 4.90 -9.48
C PRO A 106 3.14 3.63 -10.19
N SER A 107 2.60 3.32 -11.38
CA SER A 107 2.99 2.10 -12.11
C SER A 107 4.47 2.05 -12.49
N ASN A 108 5.10 3.22 -12.62
CA ASN A 108 6.52 3.36 -12.93
C ASN A 108 7.43 3.45 -11.69
N ILE A 109 6.95 3.02 -10.53
CA ILE A 109 7.67 3.15 -9.25
C ILE A 109 9.06 2.50 -9.26
N PHE A 110 9.25 1.44 -10.05
CA PHE A 110 10.52 0.73 -10.22
C PHE A 110 11.35 1.26 -11.41
N THR A 111 11.11 2.52 -11.83
CA THR A 111 11.90 3.17 -12.87
C THR A 111 12.43 4.52 -12.36
N GLY A 112 13.56 4.96 -12.88
CA GLY A 112 14.16 6.25 -12.54
C GLY A 112 15.39 6.16 -11.64
N ASP A 113 15.98 7.31 -11.33
CA ASP A 113 17.32 7.40 -10.75
C ASP A 113 17.40 6.92 -9.29
N LYS A 114 16.30 6.97 -8.55
CA LYS A 114 16.24 6.63 -7.12
C LYS A 114 15.70 5.21 -6.85
N VAL A 115 15.45 4.43 -7.89
CA VAL A 115 14.87 3.08 -7.77
C VAL A 115 15.71 2.13 -6.90
N LYS A 116 17.04 2.21 -6.97
CA LYS A 116 17.94 1.36 -6.17
C LYS A 116 17.75 1.53 -4.65
N GLN A 117 17.42 2.75 -4.19
CA GLN A 117 17.15 3.02 -2.78
C GLN A 117 15.85 2.33 -2.35
N LEU A 118 14.80 2.43 -3.17
CA LEU A 118 13.52 1.75 -2.93
C LEU A 118 13.68 0.22 -2.96
N GLU A 119 14.34 -0.33 -3.98
CA GLU A 119 14.62 -1.77 -4.09
C GLU A 119 15.37 -2.31 -2.88
N LYS A 120 16.41 -1.59 -2.45
CA LYS A 120 17.17 -1.95 -1.24
C LYS A 120 16.26 -1.94 -0.01
N PHE A 121 15.40 -0.93 0.16
CA PHE A 121 14.47 -0.84 1.28
C PHE A 121 13.48 -2.02 1.26
N ILE A 122 12.80 -2.23 0.13
CA ILE A 122 11.82 -3.32 -0.02
C ILE A 122 12.48 -4.68 0.25
N THR A 123 13.64 -4.95 -0.33
CA THR A 123 14.32 -6.24 -0.16
C THR A 123 14.88 -6.45 1.25
N THR A 124 15.15 -5.38 1.99
CA THR A 124 15.67 -5.46 3.37
C THR A 124 14.55 -5.62 4.39
N GLU A 125 13.51 -4.80 4.29
CA GLU A 125 12.47 -4.66 5.32
C GLU A 125 11.26 -5.57 5.07
N THR A 126 11.05 -6.02 3.83
CA THR A 126 9.84 -6.72 3.43
C THR A 126 10.10 -7.93 2.55
N GLU A 127 9.07 -8.77 2.40
CA GLU A 127 8.93 -9.73 1.30
C GLU A 127 7.85 -9.24 0.34
N MET A 128 8.22 -8.98 -0.92
CA MET A 128 7.29 -8.56 -1.95
C MET A 128 6.42 -9.74 -2.34
N GLN A 129 5.11 -9.57 -2.23
CA GLN A 129 4.12 -10.60 -2.51
C GLN A 129 3.57 -10.48 -3.93
N ALA A 130 3.19 -9.27 -4.33
CA ALA A 130 2.62 -9.04 -5.64
C ALA A 130 2.86 -7.61 -6.15
N PHE A 131 2.84 -7.46 -7.48
CA PHE A 131 2.75 -6.18 -8.17
C PHE A 131 1.74 -6.30 -9.30
N LEU A 132 0.60 -5.60 -9.16
CA LEU A 132 -0.57 -5.76 -10.01
C LEU A 132 -0.86 -4.44 -10.72
N ASN A 133 -0.69 -4.40 -12.03
CA ASN A 133 -1.03 -3.22 -12.80
C ASN A 133 -2.54 -3.05 -12.88
N LEU A 134 -3.05 -1.88 -12.50
CA LEU A 134 -4.46 -1.54 -12.65
C LEU A 134 -4.82 -1.33 -14.13
N PRO A 135 -6.07 -1.60 -14.54
CA PRO A 135 -6.51 -1.43 -15.91
C PRO A 135 -6.24 -0.01 -16.42
N PRO A 136 -5.61 0.17 -17.60
CA PRO A 136 -5.33 1.50 -18.16
C PRO A 136 -6.57 2.37 -18.33
N THR A 137 -7.72 1.74 -18.51
CA THR A 137 -9.04 2.41 -18.66
C THR A 137 -9.48 3.21 -17.45
N LEU A 138 -8.88 2.99 -16.28
CA LEU A 138 -9.12 3.77 -15.06
C LEU A 138 -8.45 5.14 -15.07
N PHE A 139 -7.51 5.37 -15.97
CA PHE A 139 -6.63 6.54 -15.92
C PHE A 139 -6.76 7.40 -17.18
N LYS A 140 -6.66 8.73 -17.02
CA LYS A 140 -6.75 9.69 -18.13
C LYS A 140 -5.53 9.62 -19.07
N ASN A 141 -4.37 9.25 -18.56
CA ASN A 141 -3.11 9.18 -19.31
C ASN A 141 -2.11 8.24 -18.64
N GLU A 142 -1.00 7.94 -19.31
CA GLU A 142 0.02 7.03 -18.81
C GLU A 142 0.71 7.48 -17.51
N LYS A 143 0.91 8.79 -17.36
CA LYS A 143 1.58 9.34 -16.16
C LYS A 143 0.75 9.19 -14.89
N ALA A 144 -0.58 9.04 -15.04
CA ALA A 144 -1.50 8.82 -13.94
C ALA A 144 -1.71 7.34 -13.60
N ARG A 145 -1.13 6.40 -14.36
CA ARG A 145 -1.30 4.96 -14.13
C ARG A 145 -0.77 4.55 -12.77
N LYS A 146 -1.54 3.70 -12.11
CA LYS A 146 -1.18 3.14 -10.82
C LYS A 146 -1.20 1.61 -10.84
N SER A 147 -0.51 1.02 -9.89
CA SER A 147 -0.44 -0.41 -9.65
C SER A 147 -0.64 -0.68 -8.17
N ILE A 148 -1.06 -1.89 -7.82
CA ILE A 148 -1.12 -2.34 -6.43
C ILE A 148 0.18 -3.06 -6.11
N LEU A 149 0.91 -2.54 -5.13
CA LEU A 149 2.10 -3.17 -4.55
C LEU A 149 1.69 -3.82 -3.24
N ILE A 150 1.93 -5.13 -3.11
CA ILE A 150 1.65 -5.89 -1.89
C ILE A 150 2.96 -6.31 -1.26
N LEU A 151 3.18 -5.85 -0.03
CA LEU A 151 4.37 -6.11 0.75
C LEU A 151 4.00 -6.78 2.08
N GLN A 152 4.81 -7.70 2.55
CA GLN A 152 4.72 -8.26 3.89
C GLN A 152 5.95 -7.85 4.69
N LYS A 153 5.76 -7.23 5.87
CA LYS A 153 6.88 -6.84 6.74
C LYS A 153 7.63 -8.09 7.20
N LYS A 154 8.95 -8.08 7.11
CA LYS A 154 9.78 -9.20 7.54
C LYS A 154 9.63 -9.48 9.03
N LYS A 155 9.65 -10.75 9.35
CA LYS A 155 9.78 -11.33 10.70
C LYS A 155 10.47 -12.68 10.55
N ALA A 156 11.08 -13.20 11.61
CA ALA A 156 11.84 -14.44 11.55
C ALA A 156 11.06 -15.65 10.99
N GLU A 157 9.74 -15.68 11.21
CA GLU A 157 8.86 -16.76 10.75
C GLU A 157 8.29 -16.54 9.34
N VAL A 158 8.52 -15.35 8.73
CA VAL A 158 8.02 -15.04 7.38
C VAL A 158 8.95 -15.66 6.36
N THR A 159 8.41 -16.55 5.55
CA THR A 159 9.13 -17.12 4.40
C THR A 159 8.84 -16.28 3.15
N LYS A 160 9.84 -16.16 2.28
CA LYS A 160 9.61 -15.59 0.94
C LYS A 160 8.53 -16.36 0.20
N PRO A 161 7.67 -15.68 -0.59
CA PRO A 161 6.81 -16.40 -1.53
C PRO A 161 7.68 -17.20 -2.51
N VAL A 162 7.19 -18.33 -2.98
CA VAL A 162 7.87 -19.15 -4.01
C VAL A 162 8.11 -18.31 -5.25
N GLU A 163 7.11 -17.52 -5.63
CA GLU A 163 7.25 -16.49 -6.66
C GLU A 163 6.38 -15.26 -6.36
N VAL A 164 6.85 -14.09 -6.79
CA VAL A 164 6.08 -12.85 -6.69
C VAL A 164 4.99 -12.85 -7.75
N PHE A 165 3.74 -12.54 -7.39
CA PHE A 165 2.64 -12.47 -8.34
C PHE A 165 2.67 -11.17 -9.14
N LEU A 166 3.08 -11.27 -10.41
CA LEU A 166 3.15 -10.15 -11.34
C LEU A 166 2.05 -10.28 -12.38
N ALA A 167 1.07 -9.38 -12.38
CA ALA A 167 -0.07 -9.48 -13.27
C ALA A 167 -0.64 -8.12 -13.71
N ASN A 168 -1.41 -8.14 -14.79
CA ASN A 168 -2.26 -7.03 -15.20
C ASN A 168 -3.71 -7.37 -14.80
N ILE A 169 -4.30 -6.52 -13.98
CA ILE A 169 -5.72 -6.68 -13.64
C ILE A 169 -6.55 -6.36 -14.89
N PRO A 170 -7.43 -7.25 -15.33
CA PRO A 170 -8.30 -7.01 -16.48
C PRO A 170 -9.27 -5.86 -16.25
N ASP A 171 -9.80 -5.29 -17.33
CA ASP A 171 -10.87 -4.29 -17.24
C ASP A 171 -12.08 -4.87 -16.50
N PHE A 172 -12.55 -4.15 -15.49
CA PHE A 172 -13.69 -4.56 -14.66
C PHE A 172 -15.00 -4.73 -15.45
N LYS A 173 -15.06 -4.20 -16.68
CA LYS A 173 -16.16 -4.38 -17.61
C LYS A 173 -16.13 -5.73 -18.32
N ASN A 174 -15.08 -6.53 -18.13
CA ASN A 174 -14.95 -7.87 -18.70
C ASN A 174 -15.00 -8.96 -17.61
N PRO A 175 -16.19 -9.43 -17.23
CA PRO A 175 -16.35 -10.38 -16.12
C PRO A 175 -15.63 -11.71 -16.33
N GLN A 176 -15.50 -12.18 -17.57
CA GLN A 176 -14.85 -13.46 -17.86
C GLN A 176 -13.33 -13.38 -17.63
N GLN A 177 -12.68 -12.33 -18.14
CA GLN A 177 -11.26 -12.12 -17.91
C GLN A 177 -10.97 -11.86 -16.43
N PHE A 178 -11.84 -11.10 -15.76
CA PHE A 178 -11.69 -10.83 -14.33
C PHE A 178 -11.83 -12.12 -13.51
N GLN A 179 -12.75 -13.02 -13.86
CA GLN A 179 -12.89 -14.33 -13.20
C GLN A 179 -11.64 -15.19 -13.41
N GLY A 180 -11.05 -15.16 -14.61
CA GLY A 180 -9.78 -15.83 -14.91
C GLY A 180 -8.64 -15.32 -14.00
N PHE A 181 -8.49 -13.99 -13.89
CA PHE A 181 -7.52 -13.37 -13.02
C PHE A 181 -7.71 -13.77 -11.54
N ILE A 182 -8.96 -13.82 -11.05
CA ILE A 182 -9.24 -14.27 -9.67
C ILE A 182 -8.84 -15.73 -9.47
N THR A 183 -9.04 -16.56 -10.48
CA THR A 183 -8.65 -17.98 -10.43
C THR A 183 -7.12 -18.12 -10.33
N GLU A 184 -6.36 -17.36 -11.13
CA GLU A 184 -4.89 -17.34 -11.08
C GLU A 184 -4.38 -16.82 -9.73
N LEU A 185 -4.99 -15.75 -9.22
CA LEU A 185 -4.64 -15.21 -7.90
C LEU A 185 -4.85 -16.23 -6.79
N ASN A 186 -5.99 -16.94 -6.80
CA ASN A 186 -6.28 -17.97 -5.80
C ASN A 186 -5.28 -19.12 -5.88
N GLN A 187 -4.94 -19.59 -7.09
CA GLN A 187 -3.92 -20.63 -7.29
C GLN A 187 -2.55 -20.20 -6.76
N TRP A 188 -2.17 -18.94 -7.01
CA TRP A 188 -0.94 -18.39 -6.46
C TRP A 188 -0.98 -18.33 -4.93
N MET A 189 -2.10 -17.89 -4.34
CA MET A 189 -2.29 -17.86 -2.90
C MET A 189 -2.18 -19.25 -2.28
N ASP A 190 -2.81 -20.26 -2.88
CA ASP A 190 -2.73 -21.64 -2.42
C ASP A 190 -1.30 -22.17 -2.43
N THR A 191 -0.52 -21.82 -3.45
CA THR A 191 0.89 -22.25 -3.58
C THR A 191 1.79 -21.55 -2.57
N ASN A 192 1.56 -20.27 -2.28
CA ASN A 192 2.48 -19.44 -1.49
C ASN A 192 2.07 -19.30 -0.02
N HIS A 193 0.78 -19.45 0.31
CA HIS A 193 0.23 -19.23 1.64
C HIS A 193 -0.52 -20.42 2.22
N THR A 194 -0.46 -21.59 1.57
CA THR A 194 -0.98 -22.83 2.17
C THR A 194 -0.23 -23.10 3.45
N LYS A 195 -0.95 -23.06 4.56
CA LYS A 195 -0.41 -23.33 5.90
C LYS A 195 0.24 -24.70 5.92
N LYS A 196 1.51 -24.74 6.34
CA LYS A 196 2.07 -25.94 6.94
C LYS A 196 1.49 -26.15 8.32
#